data_17219a699aa6709ce7253372a5fa2fe4
#
_entry.id   17219a699aa6709ce7253372a5fa2fe4
#
_cell.length_a   1.000
_cell.length_b   1.000
_cell.length_c   1.000
_cell.angle_alpha   90.00
_cell.angle_beta   90.00
_cell.angle_gamma   90.00
#
_symmetry.space_group_name_H-M   'P 1'
#
loop_
_entity.id
_entity.type
_entity.pdbx_description
1 polymer ?
#
loop_
_entity_poly.entity_id
_entity_poly.type
_entity_poly.pdbx_seq_one_letter_code
_entity_poly.pdbx_strand_id
1 'polypeptide(L)'
;MRRWRKAAAVLMAGALAVAAVSGCAKKQDPKEIYSAAMEKNSALDSVDMDVTMKMAMTADEESMDMEVSSNTKMDQSDKEHVKFITASSVAMDGMNMETTVFYEDGYYYMEAMGQKMKYPMDLESLTAQIQESVGSTTLPVESLDTVEVKKDGDNQILTFTANPEKMNDYLGQVMGAMGDVSQVSGLNMTINSADGEYTIGKDGYYTDMKMNLDLSMESQGASVGMILDITGTVRQP
;
A
#
# COMPACT_ATOMS: atom_id res chain seq x y z
N MET A 1 73.16 18.44 -12.44
CA MET A 1 72.24 17.36 -12.93
C MET A 1 71.67 16.53 -11.77
N ARG A 2 71.07 17.17 -10.78
CA ARG A 2 70.57 16.42 -9.59
C ARG A 2 69.19 16.93 -9.09
N ARG A 3 68.48 17.69 -9.92
CA ARG A 3 67.18 18.31 -9.57
C ARG A 3 65.97 17.75 -10.34
N TRP A 4 66.17 16.90 -11.34
CA TRP A 4 65.09 16.35 -12.17
C TRP A 4 64.61 14.95 -11.78
N ARG A 5 65.27 14.32 -10.79
CA ARG A 5 64.87 13.00 -10.31
C ARG A 5 63.82 12.98 -9.17
N LYS A 6 63.43 14.15 -8.68
CA LYS A 6 62.43 14.26 -7.60
C LYS A 6 61.03 14.66 -8.06
N ALA A 7 60.85 15.05 -9.33
CA ALA A 7 59.56 15.42 -9.88
C ALA A 7 58.75 14.25 -10.48
N ALA A 8 59.42 13.11 -10.72
CA ALA A 8 58.76 11.93 -11.32
C ALA A 8 58.12 10.94 -10.27
N ALA A 9 58.42 11.14 -8.98
CA ALA A 9 57.91 10.24 -7.93
C ALA A 9 56.61 10.71 -7.27
N VAL A 10 56.16 11.96 -7.57
CA VAL A 10 54.91 12.50 -6.98
C VAL A 10 53.71 12.31 -7.91
N LEU A 11 53.90 12.02 -9.19
CA LEU A 11 52.82 11.80 -10.16
C LEU A 11 52.32 10.33 -10.23
N MET A 12 53.01 9.39 -9.57
CA MET A 12 52.54 7.97 -9.49
C MET A 12 51.83 7.62 -8.22
N ALA A 13 51.77 8.51 -7.22
CA ALA A 13 51.01 8.29 -5.99
C ALA A 13 49.56 8.80 -6.06
N GLY A 14 49.21 9.57 -7.11
CA GLY A 14 47.85 10.10 -7.31
C GLY A 14 46.91 9.24 -8.12
N ALA A 15 47.42 8.19 -8.80
CA ALA A 15 46.61 7.33 -9.70
C ALA A 15 46.14 6.00 -9.07
N LEU A 16 46.52 5.73 -7.82
CA LEU A 16 46.15 4.50 -7.11
C LEU A 16 45.06 4.70 -6.02
N ALA A 17 44.55 5.92 -5.85
CA ALA A 17 43.53 6.22 -4.86
C ALA A 17 42.10 6.31 -5.42
N VAL A 18 41.88 6.08 -6.73
CA VAL A 18 40.53 6.12 -7.36
C VAL A 18 39.97 4.72 -7.66
N ALA A 19 40.68 3.64 -7.34
CA ALA A 19 40.27 2.27 -7.64
C ALA A 19 39.75 1.49 -6.41
N ALA A 20 39.45 2.14 -5.30
CA ALA A 20 39.03 1.45 -4.07
C ALA A 20 37.70 1.94 -3.48
N VAL A 21 36.81 2.51 -4.30
CA VAL A 21 35.41 2.81 -3.88
C VAL A 21 34.41 2.08 -4.81
N SER A 22 34.81 1.00 -5.44
CA SER A 22 33.89 -0.09 -5.80
C SER A 22 33.78 -1.01 -4.59
N GLY A 23 33.45 -0.44 -3.42
CA GLY A 23 32.97 -1.21 -2.29
C GLY A 23 31.79 -2.03 -2.78
N CYS A 24 31.86 -3.34 -2.61
CA CYS A 24 30.71 -4.23 -2.64
C CYS A 24 29.65 -3.65 -1.68
N ALA A 25 28.80 -2.76 -2.17
CA ALA A 25 27.56 -2.49 -1.50
C ALA A 25 26.87 -3.85 -1.45
N LYS A 26 26.81 -4.47 -0.27
CA LYS A 26 25.98 -5.66 -0.04
C LYS A 26 24.65 -5.32 -0.72
N LYS A 27 24.25 -6.13 -1.70
CA LYS A 27 22.91 -5.98 -2.26
C LYS A 27 21.96 -6.07 -1.07
N GLN A 28 21.26 -4.98 -0.81
CA GLN A 28 20.27 -4.95 0.26
C GLN A 28 19.21 -6.00 -0.07
N ASP A 29 18.78 -6.76 0.91
CA ASP A 29 17.74 -7.77 0.72
C ASP A 29 16.46 -7.09 0.21
N PRO A 30 15.87 -7.53 -0.89
CA PRO A 30 14.63 -6.97 -1.40
C PRO A 30 13.49 -6.92 -0.36
N LYS A 31 13.41 -7.90 0.53
CA LYS A 31 12.42 -7.92 1.63
C LYS A 31 12.70 -6.85 2.69
N GLU A 32 13.98 -6.54 2.95
CA GLU A 32 14.35 -5.42 3.83
C GLU A 32 13.97 -4.07 3.21
N ILE A 33 14.14 -3.91 1.88
CA ILE A 33 13.72 -2.71 1.17
C ILE A 33 12.19 -2.52 1.26
N TYR A 34 11.43 -3.59 1.05
CA TYR A 34 9.98 -3.59 1.21
C TYR A 34 9.58 -3.14 2.62
N SER A 35 10.08 -3.83 3.65
CA SER A 35 9.74 -3.52 5.04
C SER A 35 10.10 -2.08 5.41
N ALA A 36 11.27 -1.59 5.00
CA ALA A 36 11.70 -0.22 5.28
C ALA A 36 10.81 0.83 4.60
N ALA A 37 10.36 0.57 3.36
CA ALA A 37 9.45 1.47 2.65
C ALA A 37 8.06 1.48 3.31
N MET A 38 7.53 0.32 3.71
CA MET A 38 6.25 0.23 4.42
C MET A 38 6.30 0.95 5.77
N GLU A 39 7.36 0.73 6.57
CA GLU A 39 7.56 1.41 7.85
C GLU A 39 7.63 2.92 7.69
N LYS A 40 8.35 3.40 6.68
CA LYS A 40 8.42 4.84 6.38
C LYS A 40 7.07 5.44 6.03
N ASN A 41 6.31 4.79 5.15
CA ASN A 41 5.00 5.30 4.75
C ASN A 41 3.98 5.26 5.89
N SER A 42 4.04 4.24 6.76
CA SER A 42 3.16 4.16 7.94
C SER A 42 3.48 5.23 9.00
N ALA A 43 4.70 5.78 8.97
CA ALA A 43 5.14 6.83 9.89
C ALA A 43 4.92 8.26 9.35
N LEU A 44 4.25 8.43 8.19
CA LEU A 44 3.95 9.74 7.65
C LEU A 44 2.93 10.48 8.53
N ASP A 45 3.28 11.70 8.92
CA ASP A 45 2.36 12.59 9.66
C ASP A 45 1.30 13.22 8.74
N SER A 46 1.55 13.26 7.44
CA SER A 46 0.58 13.74 6.45
C SER A 46 0.69 12.95 5.15
N VAL A 47 -0.44 12.75 4.49
CA VAL A 47 -0.52 12.01 3.24
C VAL A 47 -1.65 12.55 2.36
N ASP A 48 -1.42 12.57 1.04
CA ASP A 48 -2.44 12.71 0.00
C ASP A 48 -2.35 11.45 -0.86
N MET A 49 -3.37 10.61 -0.82
CA MET A 49 -3.38 9.31 -1.47
C MET A 49 -4.59 9.16 -2.40
N ASP A 50 -4.33 8.80 -3.64
CA ASP A 50 -5.35 8.33 -4.57
C ASP A 50 -5.28 6.81 -4.65
N VAL A 51 -6.43 6.15 -4.57
CA VAL A 51 -6.56 4.70 -4.78
C VAL A 51 -7.70 4.44 -5.75
N THR A 52 -7.45 3.58 -6.72
CA THR A 52 -8.49 3.02 -7.59
C THR A 52 -8.47 1.51 -7.47
N MET A 53 -9.62 0.93 -7.21
CA MET A 53 -9.84 -0.52 -7.17
C MET A 53 -10.86 -0.88 -8.24
N LYS A 54 -10.47 -1.77 -9.14
CA LYS A 54 -11.37 -2.40 -10.10
C LYS A 54 -11.64 -3.82 -9.65
N MET A 55 -12.88 -4.19 -9.61
CA MET A 55 -13.33 -5.50 -9.18
C MET A 55 -14.18 -6.12 -10.28
N ALA A 56 -13.77 -7.29 -10.76
CA ALA A 56 -14.55 -8.12 -11.65
C ALA A 56 -15.00 -9.36 -10.87
N MET A 57 -16.31 -9.53 -10.71
CA MET A 57 -16.93 -10.70 -10.05
C MET A 57 -17.57 -11.58 -11.10
N THR A 58 -17.41 -12.88 -10.98
CA THR A 58 -18.02 -13.88 -11.88
C THR A 58 -18.70 -14.96 -11.06
N ALA A 59 -19.99 -15.13 -11.29
CA ALA A 59 -20.81 -16.18 -10.70
C ALA A 59 -21.54 -16.91 -11.82
N ASP A 60 -21.28 -18.21 -11.99
CA ASP A 60 -21.78 -19.02 -13.12
C ASP A 60 -21.42 -18.37 -14.48
N GLU A 61 -22.42 -17.89 -15.22
CA GLU A 61 -22.27 -17.21 -16.53
C GLU A 61 -22.44 -15.68 -16.44
N GLU A 62 -22.70 -15.15 -15.23
CA GLU A 62 -22.91 -13.72 -15.03
C GLU A 62 -21.63 -13.06 -14.53
N SER A 63 -21.33 -11.88 -15.06
CA SER A 63 -20.22 -11.03 -14.62
C SER A 63 -20.72 -9.67 -14.18
N MET A 64 -20.10 -9.13 -13.14
CA MET A 64 -20.36 -7.80 -12.62
C MET A 64 -19.03 -7.08 -12.45
N ASP A 65 -18.93 -5.86 -12.95
CA ASP A 65 -17.78 -5.00 -12.78
C ASP A 65 -18.11 -3.85 -11.83
N MET A 66 -17.20 -3.56 -10.93
CA MET A 66 -17.28 -2.42 -10.01
C MET A 66 -15.94 -1.69 -10.01
N GLU A 67 -16.01 -0.37 -10.00
CA GLU A 67 -14.84 0.48 -9.80
C GLU A 67 -15.05 1.38 -8.59
N VAL A 68 -14.08 1.37 -7.69
CA VAL A 68 -14.04 2.27 -6.53
C VAL A 68 -12.82 3.16 -6.66
N SER A 69 -13.04 4.47 -6.70
CA SER A 69 -11.97 5.46 -6.67
C SER A 69 -12.08 6.29 -5.41
N SER A 70 -10.96 6.55 -4.74
CA SER A 70 -10.92 7.37 -3.54
C SER A 70 -9.69 8.28 -3.52
N ASN A 71 -9.88 9.51 -3.04
CA ASN A 71 -8.81 10.41 -2.66
C ASN A 71 -8.90 10.65 -1.15
N THR A 72 -7.84 10.33 -0.45
CA THR A 72 -7.72 10.54 1.01
C THR A 72 -6.61 11.52 1.31
N LYS A 73 -6.95 12.56 2.07
CA LYS A 73 -5.97 13.49 2.64
C LYS A 73 -6.03 13.41 4.14
N MET A 74 -4.88 13.26 4.76
CA MET A 74 -4.72 13.19 6.19
C MET A 74 -3.59 14.09 6.64
N ASP A 75 -3.78 14.78 7.73
CA ASP A 75 -2.74 15.55 8.44
C ASP A 75 -2.89 15.28 9.94
N GLN A 76 -1.89 14.62 10.50
CA GLN A 76 -1.75 14.29 11.92
C GLN A 76 -0.46 14.87 12.52
N SER A 77 0.10 15.89 11.90
CA SER A 77 1.29 16.60 12.40
C SER A 77 1.01 17.25 13.76
N ASP A 78 -0.22 17.68 14.01
CA ASP A 78 -0.76 18.01 15.33
C ASP A 78 -1.67 16.87 15.79
N LYS A 79 -1.17 16.06 16.74
CA LYS A 79 -1.88 14.89 17.25
C LYS A 79 -3.14 15.23 18.07
N GLU A 80 -3.29 16.48 18.47
CA GLU A 80 -4.51 16.95 19.16
C GLU A 80 -5.58 17.44 18.15
N HIS A 81 -5.16 17.77 16.92
CA HIS A 81 -6.04 18.33 15.88
C HIS A 81 -5.84 17.59 14.54
N VAL A 82 -6.06 16.29 14.54
CA VAL A 82 -6.00 15.47 13.32
C VAL A 82 -7.06 15.94 12.32
N LYS A 83 -6.66 16.11 11.07
CA LYS A 83 -7.53 16.39 9.94
C LYS A 83 -7.54 15.21 8.98
N PHE A 84 -8.71 14.83 8.57
CA PHE A 84 -8.92 13.72 7.66
C PHE A 84 -10.08 14.03 6.72
N ILE A 85 -9.91 13.77 5.44
CA ILE A 85 -10.97 13.81 4.44
C ILE A 85 -10.76 12.70 3.43
N THR A 86 -11.82 11.98 3.11
CA THR A 86 -11.85 11.01 2.00
C THR A 86 -13.03 11.32 1.10
N ALA A 87 -12.77 11.51 -0.18
CA ALA A 87 -13.78 11.55 -1.23
C ALA A 87 -13.71 10.22 -1.99
N SER A 88 -14.83 9.52 -2.12
CA SER A 88 -14.92 8.24 -2.79
C SER A 88 -16.03 8.24 -3.83
N SER A 89 -15.83 7.50 -4.90
CA SER A 89 -16.80 7.26 -5.96
C SER A 89 -16.85 5.74 -6.21
N VAL A 90 -18.05 5.18 -6.24
CA VAL A 90 -18.32 3.78 -6.59
C VAL A 90 -19.15 3.75 -7.85
N ALA A 91 -18.57 3.19 -8.91
CA ALA A 91 -19.26 2.95 -10.17
C ALA A 91 -19.58 1.45 -10.32
N MET A 92 -20.83 1.12 -10.56
CA MET A 92 -21.34 -0.24 -10.73
C MET A 92 -22.57 -0.20 -11.67
N ASP A 93 -22.57 -0.98 -12.73
CA ASP A 93 -23.70 -1.12 -13.69
C ASP A 93 -24.26 0.22 -14.21
N GLY A 94 -23.38 1.19 -14.46
CA GLY A 94 -23.77 2.51 -14.96
C GLY A 94 -24.33 3.45 -13.87
N MET A 95 -24.42 3.01 -12.63
CA MET A 95 -24.69 3.85 -11.46
C MET A 95 -23.39 4.36 -10.89
N ASN A 96 -23.39 5.61 -10.42
CA ASN A 96 -22.29 6.20 -9.71
C ASN A 96 -22.77 6.74 -8.35
N MET A 97 -22.11 6.34 -7.29
CA MET A 97 -22.38 6.83 -5.93
C MET A 97 -21.14 7.57 -5.42
N GLU A 98 -21.33 8.80 -5.00
CA GLU A 98 -20.28 9.61 -4.41
C GLU A 98 -20.51 9.71 -2.90
N THR A 99 -19.41 9.61 -2.15
CA THR A 99 -19.39 9.76 -0.70
C THR A 99 -18.20 10.61 -0.30
N THR A 100 -18.43 11.59 0.56
CA THR A 100 -17.36 12.36 1.18
C THR A 100 -17.44 12.19 2.68
N VAL A 101 -16.31 11.88 3.28
CA VAL A 101 -16.16 11.72 4.72
C VAL A 101 -15.07 12.64 5.20
N PHE A 102 -15.27 13.32 6.33
CA PHE A 102 -14.21 14.11 6.95
C PHE A 102 -14.37 14.16 8.47
N TYR A 103 -13.26 14.42 9.14
CA TYR A 103 -13.23 14.61 10.59
C TYR A 103 -12.75 16.01 10.93
N GLU A 104 -13.47 16.65 11.83
CA GLU A 104 -13.16 17.98 12.34
C GLU A 104 -13.76 18.16 13.73
N ASP A 105 -12.98 18.70 14.68
CA ASP A 105 -13.40 19.12 16.01
C ASP A 105 -14.23 18.09 16.80
N GLY A 106 -13.80 16.82 16.80
CA GLY A 106 -14.48 15.76 17.55
C GLY A 106 -15.73 15.21 16.89
N TYR A 107 -15.91 15.47 15.60
CA TYR A 107 -17.04 14.97 14.84
C TYR A 107 -16.59 14.36 13.51
N TYR A 108 -17.23 13.25 13.20
CA TYR A 108 -17.16 12.58 11.91
C TYR A 108 -18.36 13.00 11.06
N TYR A 109 -18.10 13.51 9.89
CA TYR A 109 -19.09 13.97 8.93
C TYR A 109 -19.09 13.02 7.73
N MET A 110 -20.27 12.70 7.25
CA MET A 110 -20.47 11.91 6.04
C MET A 110 -21.49 12.61 5.15
N GLU A 111 -21.15 12.77 3.88
CA GLU A 111 -22.07 13.19 2.83
C GLU A 111 -22.17 12.07 1.81
N ALA A 112 -23.35 11.53 1.61
CA ALA A 112 -23.64 10.47 0.66
C ALA A 112 -25.05 10.69 0.06
N MET A 113 -25.19 10.57 -1.26
CA MET A 113 -26.47 10.71 -1.95
C MET A 113 -27.21 12.02 -1.64
N GLY A 114 -26.47 13.11 -1.42
CA GLY A 114 -27.03 14.42 -1.03
C GLY A 114 -27.50 14.52 0.42
N GLN A 115 -27.34 13.50 1.23
CA GLN A 115 -27.63 13.51 2.66
C GLN A 115 -26.35 13.76 3.45
N LYS A 116 -26.47 14.60 4.47
CA LYS A 116 -25.38 14.93 5.39
C LYS A 116 -25.67 14.36 6.76
N MET A 117 -24.72 13.62 7.28
CA MET A 117 -24.77 13.02 8.61
C MET A 117 -23.58 13.51 9.43
N LYS A 118 -23.76 13.61 10.75
CA LYS A 118 -22.74 14.05 11.70
C LYS A 118 -22.83 13.16 12.94
N TYR A 119 -21.70 12.59 13.33
CA TYR A 119 -21.60 11.76 14.52
C TYR A 119 -20.50 12.29 15.44
N PRO A 120 -20.72 12.34 16.76
CA PRO A 120 -19.61 12.57 17.67
C PRO A 120 -18.64 11.38 17.58
N MET A 121 -17.35 11.67 17.45
CA MET A 121 -16.30 10.68 17.42
C MET A 121 -15.09 11.29 18.12
N ASP A 122 -14.60 10.64 19.16
CA ASP A 122 -13.38 11.07 19.81
C ASP A 122 -12.14 10.71 18.95
N LEU A 123 -11.05 11.43 19.20
CA LEU A 123 -9.81 11.28 18.42
C LEU A 123 -9.18 9.89 18.59
N GLU A 124 -9.34 9.26 19.76
CA GLU A 124 -8.81 7.92 20.01
C GLU A 124 -9.51 6.89 19.11
N SER A 125 -10.84 6.95 19.03
CA SER A 125 -11.65 6.11 18.13
C SER A 125 -11.30 6.33 16.66
N LEU A 126 -11.12 7.58 16.23
CA LEU A 126 -10.68 7.89 14.86
C LEU A 126 -9.31 7.31 14.57
N THR A 127 -8.34 7.53 15.46
CA THR A 127 -6.96 7.04 15.28
C THR A 127 -6.91 5.51 15.22
N ALA A 128 -7.71 4.83 16.05
CA ALA A 128 -7.83 3.38 16.01
C ALA A 128 -8.38 2.88 14.66
N GLN A 129 -9.43 3.52 14.12
CA GLN A 129 -9.99 3.18 12.80
C GLN A 129 -8.98 3.42 11.67
N ILE A 130 -8.24 4.53 11.71
CA ILE A 130 -7.19 4.82 10.71
C ILE A 130 -6.10 3.75 10.77
N GLN A 131 -5.61 3.41 11.96
CA GLN A 131 -4.57 2.39 12.14
C GLN A 131 -5.03 1.02 11.66
N GLU A 132 -6.25 0.63 11.95
CA GLU A 132 -6.85 -0.61 11.46
C GLU A 132 -6.95 -0.62 9.93
N SER A 133 -7.40 0.48 9.32
CA SER A 133 -7.50 0.62 7.86
C SER A 133 -6.13 0.55 7.19
N VAL A 134 -5.11 1.25 7.72
CA VAL A 134 -3.75 1.23 7.18
C VAL A 134 -3.10 -0.13 7.38
N GLY A 135 -3.27 -0.75 8.54
CA GLY A 135 -2.75 -2.09 8.84
C GLY A 135 -3.29 -3.17 7.90
N SER A 136 -4.56 -3.04 7.48
CA SER A 136 -5.20 -4.00 6.57
C SER A 136 -4.75 -3.88 5.11
N THR A 137 -4.10 -2.77 4.72
CA THR A 137 -3.63 -2.55 3.33
C THR A 137 -2.18 -2.96 3.10
N THR A 138 -1.43 -3.25 4.16
CA THR A 138 -0.01 -3.62 4.07
C THR A 138 0.13 -5.13 4.21
N LEU A 139 0.67 -5.79 3.19
CA LEU A 139 0.92 -7.23 3.26
C LEU A 139 2.09 -7.52 4.21
N PRO A 140 1.96 -8.47 5.15
CA PRO A 140 3.08 -8.90 5.97
C PRO A 140 4.24 -9.44 5.11
N VAL A 141 5.46 -9.02 5.41
CA VAL A 141 6.64 -9.42 4.62
C VAL A 141 6.84 -10.94 4.58
N GLU A 142 6.41 -11.65 5.61
CA GLU A 142 6.43 -13.11 5.71
C GLU A 142 5.45 -13.79 4.74
N SER A 143 4.40 -13.10 4.31
CA SER A 143 3.47 -13.61 3.30
C SER A 143 4.00 -13.46 1.87
N LEU A 144 5.08 -12.71 1.66
CA LEU A 144 5.69 -12.56 0.35
C LEU A 144 6.56 -13.78 0.02
N ASP A 145 6.32 -14.39 -1.16
CA ASP A 145 7.07 -15.53 -1.66
C ASP A 145 8.33 -15.05 -2.39
N THR A 146 8.17 -14.29 -3.46
CA THR A 146 9.28 -13.66 -4.20
C THR A 146 9.23 -12.16 -4.04
N VAL A 147 10.40 -11.53 -3.94
CA VAL A 147 10.55 -10.07 -3.98
C VAL A 147 11.76 -9.74 -4.84
N GLU A 148 11.57 -8.93 -5.86
CA GLU A 148 12.64 -8.45 -6.72
C GLU A 148 12.69 -6.92 -6.71
N VAL A 149 13.89 -6.36 -6.82
CA VAL A 149 14.08 -4.91 -6.91
C VAL A 149 14.92 -4.58 -8.14
N LYS A 150 14.43 -3.66 -8.95
CA LYS A 150 15.11 -3.10 -10.12
C LYS A 150 15.23 -1.59 -9.98
N LYS A 151 16.35 -1.04 -10.45
CA LYS A 151 16.52 0.43 -10.52
C LYS A 151 15.81 0.96 -11.76
N ASP A 152 15.11 2.09 -11.56
CA ASP A 152 14.51 2.89 -12.63
C ASP A 152 14.84 4.38 -12.38
N GLY A 153 15.94 4.84 -12.98
CA GLY A 153 16.48 6.17 -12.70
C GLY A 153 16.91 6.31 -11.24
N ASP A 154 16.32 7.27 -10.56
CA ASP A 154 16.52 7.52 -9.11
C ASP A 154 15.59 6.68 -8.23
N ASN A 155 14.60 5.99 -8.83
CA ASN A 155 13.64 5.15 -8.14
C ASN A 155 14.07 3.68 -8.12
N GLN A 156 13.37 2.91 -7.30
CA GLN A 156 13.45 1.45 -7.27
C GLN A 156 12.05 0.91 -7.54
N ILE A 157 11.95 -0.02 -8.48
CA ILE A 157 10.74 -0.79 -8.74
C ILE A 157 10.85 -2.10 -8.00
N LEU A 158 10.00 -2.31 -7.02
CA LEU A 158 9.89 -3.54 -6.25
C LEU A 158 8.68 -4.31 -6.76
N THR A 159 8.91 -5.52 -7.26
CA THR A 159 7.85 -6.46 -7.65
C THR A 159 7.82 -7.63 -6.68
N PHE A 160 6.63 -8.16 -6.41
CA PHE A 160 6.46 -9.28 -5.50
C PHE A 160 5.35 -10.22 -5.96
N THR A 161 5.45 -11.47 -5.50
CA THR A 161 4.34 -12.42 -5.46
C THR A 161 4.12 -12.82 -4.00
N ALA A 162 2.88 -13.02 -3.61
CA ALA A 162 2.56 -13.51 -2.27
C ALA A 162 2.30 -15.02 -2.27
N ASN A 163 2.57 -15.65 -1.14
CA ASN A 163 2.26 -17.05 -0.91
C ASN A 163 0.78 -17.20 -0.55
N PRO A 164 -0.04 -17.91 -1.36
CA PRO A 164 -1.48 -18.01 -1.13
C PRO A 164 -1.84 -18.62 0.24
N GLU A 165 -1.12 -19.63 0.71
CA GLU A 165 -1.38 -20.26 2.01
C GLU A 165 -1.22 -19.26 3.16
N LYS A 166 -0.11 -18.53 3.19
CA LYS A 166 0.15 -17.49 4.20
C LYS A 166 -0.81 -16.31 4.10
N MET A 167 -1.21 -15.96 2.89
CA MET A 167 -2.23 -14.93 2.66
C MET A 167 -3.60 -15.36 3.21
N ASN A 168 -3.97 -16.62 3.04
CA ASN A 168 -5.21 -17.16 3.60
C ASN A 168 -5.16 -17.24 5.13
N ASP A 169 -4.00 -17.57 5.71
CA ASP A 169 -3.79 -17.52 7.16
C ASP A 169 -3.95 -16.09 7.69
N TYR A 170 -3.36 -15.10 7.00
CA TYR A 170 -3.50 -13.69 7.35
C TYR A 170 -4.96 -13.22 7.22
N LEU A 171 -5.63 -13.55 6.11
CA LEU A 171 -7.06 -13.26 5.91
C LEU A 171 -7.91 -13.85 7.05
N GLY A 172 -7.63 -15.08 7.44
CA GLY A 172 -8.32 -15.75 8.56
C GLY A 172 -8.14 -15.00 9.89
N GLN A 173 -6.94 -14.46 10.14
CA GLN A 173 -6.68 -13.65 11.33
C GLN A 173 -7.45 -12.32 11.29
N VAL A 174 -7.41 -11.60 10.15
CA VAL A 174 -8.15 -10.34 9.97
C VAL A 174 -9.66 -10.56 10.11
N MET A 175 -10.21 -11.58 9.46
CA MET A 175 -11.63 -11.93 9.56
C MET A 175 -12.00 -12.33 11.00
N GLY A 176 -11.14 -13.07 11.69
CA GLY A 176 -11.35 -13.45 13.10
C GLY A 176 -11.36 -12.24 14.04
N ALA A 177 -10.54 -11.23 13.78
CA ALA A 177 -10.51 -9.98 14.56
C ALA A 177 -11.77 -9.12 14.37
N MET A 178 -12.43 -9.20 13.21
CA MET A 178 -13.70 -8.51 12.94
C MET A 178 -14.92 -9.11 13.68
N GLY A 179 -14.73 -10.21 14.40
CA GLY A 179 -15.75 -10.83 15.24
C GLY A 179 -16.92 -11.47 14.47
N ASP A 180 -18.10 -11.53 15.10
CA ASP A 180 -19.28 -12.24 14.60
C ASP A 180 -19.83 -11.79 13.23
N VAL A 181 -19.33 -10.68 12.67
CA VAL A 181 -19.76 -10.21 11.34
C VAL A 181 -19.40 -11.23 10.25
N SER A 182 -18.29 -11.96 10.42
CA SER A 182 -17.85 -13.00 9.47
C SER A 182 -18.67 -14.31 9.59
N GLN A 183 -19.28 -14.58 10.74
CA GLN A 183 -20.07 -15.80 10.97
C GLN A 183 -21.52 -15.70 10.44
N VAL A 184 -22.00 -14.51 10.11
CA VAL A 184 -23.40 -14.28 9.73
C VAL A 184 -23.79 -14.90 8.39
N SER A 185 -22.84 -15.34 7.54
CA SER A 185 -23.20 -15.76 6.18
C SER A 185 -22.67 -17.12 5.71
N GLY A 186 -21.87 -17.85 6.50
CA GLY A 186 -21.21 -19.06 5.98
C GLY A 186 -20.35 -18.76 4.74
N LEU A 187 -19.80 -17.57 4.68
CA LEU A 187 -18.95 -17.08 3.60
C LEU A 187 -17.54 -17.62 3.82
N ASN A 188 -17.03 -18.37 2.87
CA ASN A 188 -15.63 -18.80 2.84
C ASN A 188 -14.91 -18.05 1.72
N MET A 189 -13.93 -17.23 2.08
CA MET A 189 -13.11 -16.48 1.12
C MET A 189 -11.72 -17.10 1.05
N THR A 190 -11.21 -17.29 -0.16
CA THR A 190 -9.89 -17.85 -0.43
C THR A 190 -9.14 -16.95 -1.39
N ILE A 191 -7.89 -16.62 -1.07
CA ILE A 191 -6.96 -15.93 -1.96
C ILE A 191 -6.25 -17.00 -2.79
N ASN A 192 -6.45 -16.97 -4.12
CA ASN A 192 -5.85 -17.91 -5.06
C ASN A 192 -4.46 -17.44 -5.48
N SER A 193 -4.31 -16.12 -5.72
CA SER A 193 -3.02 -15.48 -6.00
C SER A 193 -3.04 -14.02 -5.60
N ALA A 194 -1.85 -13.48 -5.33
CA ALA A 194 -1.62 -12.06 -5.13
C ALA A 194 -0.23 -11.70 -5.66
N ASP A 195 -0.15 -10.65 -6.46
CA ASP A 195 1.10 -10.07 -6.93
C ASP A 195 1.00 -8.55 -6.99
N GLY A 196 2.15 -7.89 -7.04
CA GLY A 196 2.14 -6.45 -7.08
C GLY A 196 3.48 -5.80 -7.35
N GLU A 197 3.42 -4.48 -7.43
CA GLU A 197 4.54 -3.60 -7.71
C GLU A 197 4.45 -2.34 -6.85
N TYR A 198 5.57 -1.93 -6.28
CA TYR A 198 5.74 -0.63 -5.64
C TYR A 198 6.83 0.17 -6.33
N THR A 199 6.59 1.45 -6.59
CA THR A 199 7.62 2.41 -6.94
C THR A 199 8.13 3.06 -5.67
N ILE A 200 9.42 2.88 -5.34
CA ILE A 200 10.07 3.46 -4.17
C ILE A 200 10.96 4.60 -4.64
N GLY A 201 10.69 5.81 -4.18
CA GLY A 201 11.46 7.00 -4.47
C GLY A 201 12.85 6.98 -3.85
N LYS A 202 13.71 7.90 -4.28
CA LYS A 202 15.09 8.06 -3.79
C LYS A 202 15.20 8.28 -2.27
N ASP A 203 14.16 8.80 -1.66
CA ASP A 203 14.02 9.05 -0.22
C ASP A 203 13.49 7.84 0.56
N GLY A 204 13.19 6.74 -0.15
CA GLY A 204 12.80 5.45 0.43
C GLY A 204 11.32 5.32 0.80
N TYR A 205 10.48 6.26 0.39
CA TYR A 205 9.02 6.11 0.47
C TYR A 205 8.49 5.47 -0.80
N TYR A 206 7.43 4.68 -0.71
CA TYR A 206 6.73 4.31 -1.93
C TYR A 206 5.80 5.45 -2.37
N THR A 207 5.76 5.68 -3.67
CA THR A 207 4.95 6.73 -4.31
C THR A 207 3.78 6.14 -5.09
N ASP A 208 3.96 4.95 -5.63
CA ASP A 208 2.95 4.26 -6.43
C ASP A 208 2.89 2.80 -6.03
N MET A 209 1.70 2.25 -6.11
CA MET A 209 1.47 0.82 -5.92
C MET A 209 0.52 0.27 -6.99
N LYS A 210 0.74 -0.99 -7.36
CA LYS A 210 -0.19 -1.82 -8.13
C LYS A 210 -0.29 -3.16 -7.45
N MET A 211 -1.49 -3.69 -7.35
CA MET A 211 -1.72 -5.02 -6.79
C MET A 211 -2.82 -5.71 -7.59
N ASN A 212 -2.60 -6.97 -7.89
CA ASN A 212 -3.60 -7.84 -8.48
C ASN A 212 -3.88 -8.98 -7.49
N LEU A 213 -5.15 -9.25 -7.24
CA LEU A 213 -5.62 -10.30 -6.35
C LEU A 213 -6.65 -11.15 -7.09
N ASP A 214 -6.45 -12.45 -7.08
CA ASP A 214 -7.45 -13.44 -7.49
C ASP A 214 -8.01 -14.11 -6.24
N LEU A 215 -9.33 -13.99 -6.06
CA LEU A 215 -10.05 -14.52 -4.91
C LEU A 215 -11.22 -15.42 -5.37
N SER A 216 -11.58 -16.33 -4.53
CA SER A 216 -12.83 -17.08 -4.65
C SER A 216 -13.62 -16.98 -3.35
N MET A 217 -14.94 -16.85 -3.49
CA MET A 217 -15.88 -16.85 -2.37
C MET A 217 -16.85 -18.00 -2.55
N GLU A 218 -17.05 -18.75 -1.48
CA GLU A 218 -18.05 -19.82 -1.43
C GLU A 218 -19.09 -19.52 -0.36
N SER A 219 -20.36 -19.61 -0.71
CA SER A 219 -21.47 -19.45 0.21
C SER A 219 -22.61 -20.38 -0.18
N GLN A 220 -23.04 -21.24 0.72
CA GLN A 220 -24.22 -22.15 0.56
C GLN A 220 -24.19 -22.98 -0.74
N GLY A 221 -22.97 -23.33 -1.22
CA GLY A 221 -22.77 -24.13 -2.44
C GLY A 221 -22.70 -23.34 -3.74
N ALA A 222 -22.81 -21.99 -3.69
CA ALA A 222 -22.49 -21.13 -4.79
C ALA A 222 -21.02 -20.66 -4.68
N SER A 223 -20.32 -20.58 -5.83
CA SER A 223 -18.95 -20.08 -5.91
C SER A 223 -18.91 -18.83 -6.76
N VAL A 224 -18.21 -17.79 -6.28
CA VAL A 224 -17.99 -16.53 -6.98
C VAL A 224 -16.47 -16.31 -7.10
N GLY A 225 -16.00 -16.19 -8.34
CA GLY A 225 -14.64 -15.71 -8.62
C GLY A 225 -14.58 -14.20 -8.57
N MET A 226 -13.48 -13.65 -8.08
CA MET A 226 -13.26 -12.20 -7.98
C MET A 226 -11.82 -11.85 -8.34
N ILE A 227 -11.66 -10.93 -9.27
CA ILE A 227 -10.36 -10.32 -9.60
C ILE A 227 -10.39 -8.88 -9.11
N LEU A 228 -9.36 -8.49 -8.36
CA LEU A 228 -9.16 -7.14 -7.88
C LEU A 228 -7.89 -6.57 -8.48
N ASP A 229 -8.01 -5.46 -9.20
CA ASP A 229 -6.89 -4.63 -9.63
C ASP A 229 -6.88 -3.34 -8.81
N ILE A 230 -5.85 -3.16 -8.02
CA ILE A 230 -5.69 -2.00 -7.14
C ILE A 230 -4.51 -1.17 -7.64
N THR A 231 -4.72 0.12 -7.82
CA THR A 231 -3.66 1.08 -8.10
C THR A 231 -3.73 2.21 -7.09
N GLY A 232 -2.58 2.67 -6.63
CA GLY A 232 -2.50 3.77 -5.67
C GLY A 232 -1.33 4.69 -5.98
N THR A 233 -1.52 5.98 -5.70
CA THR A 233 -0.46 6.99 -5.73
C THR A 233 -0.45 7.71 -4.40
N VAL A 234 0.73 7.80 -3.78
CA VAL A 234 0.95 8.49 -2.51
C VAL A 234 1.82 9.73 -2.77
N ARG A 235 1.29 10.88 -2.40
CA ARG A 235 2.02 12.15 -2.44
C ARG A 235 2.33 12.55 -1.01
N GLN A 236 3.57 12.94 -0.81
CA GLN A 236 3.97 13.58 0.43
C GLN A 236 3.71 15.07 0.29
N PRO A 237 3.20 15.75 1.31
CA PRO A 237 3.04 17.20 1.29
C PRO A 237 4.36 17.95 1.27
#